data_f6f62868caca8d3a6d94e6dd4e8b709f
#
_entry.id   f6f62868caca8d3a6d94e6dd4e8b709f
#
_cell.length_a   1.000
_cell.length_b   1.000
_cell.length_c   1.000
_cell.angle_alpha   90.00
_cell.angle_beta   90.00
_cell.angle_gamma   90.00
#
_symmetry.space_group_name_H-M   'P 1'
#
loop_
_entity.id
_entity.type
_entity.pdbx_description
1 polymer ?
#
loop_
_entity_poly.entity_id
_entity_poly.type
_entity_poly.pdbx_seq_one_letter_code
_entity_poly.pdbx_strand_id
1 'polypeptide(L)'
;EIYDRMVMDGHVHTPVASLAPDVFCVSMNGLSKSHRIAGFRVGWMVLSGPKHHVKGYIEGLNMLSNMRLCSNVLAQQVVQTSLGGHQSVDELLLPGGRIYEQRNFIYNAIQDIPGLSAVKPKAGLYIFPKIDRNMYRIDDDEQFVLNFLKQEKVLLVHGRGFNWQEPDHFRIVYLPRVDELAQIQEK
;
A
#
# COMPACT_ATOMS: atom_id res chain seq x y z
N GLU A 1 -4.39 -8.50 1.10
CA GLU A 1 -4.72 -7.58 2.24
C GLU A 1 -3.46 -7.18 3.02
N ILE A 2 -2.38 -6.89 2.27
CA ILE A 2 -1.03 -6.68 2.82
C ILE A 2 -0.91 -5.48 3.79
N TYR A 3 -1.88 -4.56 3.79
CA TYR A 3 -1.95 -3.37 4.65
C TYR A 3 -3.02 -3.45 5.75
N ASP A 4 -3.58 -4.64 6.01
CA ASP A 4 -4.66 -4.87 6.97
C ASP A 4 -4.36 -4.33 8.39
N ARG A 5 -3.10 -4.40 8.81
CA ARG A 5 -2.61 -3.90 10.10
C ARG A 5 -2.06 -2.47 10.05
N MET A 6 -2.06 -1.84 8.90
CA MET A 6 -1.50 -0.49 8.73
C MET A 6 -2.62 0.55 8.67
N VAL A 7 -3.49 0.54 9.67
CA VAL A 7 -4.69 1.38 9.75
C VAL A 7 -4.49 2.42 10.84
N MET A 8 -4.92 3.65 10.60
CA MET A 8 -4.73 4.81 11.48
C MET A 8 -6.07 5.43 11.89
N ASP A 9 -6.04 6.35 12.85
CA ASP A 9 -7.20 7.14 13.30
C ASP A 9 -8.36 6.27 13.84
N GLY A 10 -8.08 5.13 14.45
CA GLY A 10 -9.10 4.23 14.99
C GLY A 10 -9.95 3.50 13.95
N HIS A 11 -9.60 3.60 12.67
CA HIS A 11 -10.23 2.77 11.64
C HIS A 11 -9.86 1.30 11.80
N VAL A 12 -10.73 0.42 11.32
CA VAL A 12 -10.53 -1.03 11.36
C VAL A 12 -10.60 -1.57 9.94
N HIS A 13 -9.66 -2.46 9.61
CA HIS A 13 -9.70 -3.17 8.35
C HIS A 13 -10.85 -4.19 8.34
N THR A 14 -11.61 -4.23 7.26
CA THR A 14 -12.65 -5.22 7.03
C THR A 14 -12.19 -6.16 5.92
N PRO A 15 -11.90 -7.45 6.24
CA PRO A 15 -11.50 -8.41 5.22
C PRO A 15 -12.57 -8.62 4.16
N VAL A 16 -12.19 -8.66 2.89
CA VAL A 16 -13.14 -8.86 1.77
C VAL A 16 -13.95 -10.13 1.96
N ALA A 17 -13.34 -11.20 2.45
CA ALA A 17 -14.01 -12.48 2.71
C ALA A 17 -15.16 -12.38 3.74
N SER A 18 -15.11 -11.42 4.66
CA SER A 18 -16.17 -11.22 5.66
C SER A 18 -17.38 -10.49 5.09
N LEU A 19 -17.22 -9.77 3.98
CA LEU A 19 -18.30 -9.01 3.32
C LEU A 19 -19.15 -9.89 2.39
N ALA A 20 -18.61 -11.02 1.96
CA ALA A 20 -19.28 -11.92 1.01
C ALA A 20 -19.07 -13.40 1.40
N PRO A 21 -19.67 -13.89 2.51
CA PRO A 21 -19.45 -15.25 3.01
C PRO A 21 -19.97 -16.33 2.05
N ASP A 22 -20.91 -15.98 1.19
CA ASP A 22 -21.51 -16.90 0.20
C ASP A 22 -20.71 -16.95 -1.11
N VAL A 23 -19.63 -16.17 -1.24
CA VAL A 23 -18.77 -16.14 -2.42
C VAL A 23 -17.43 -16.80 -2.11
N PHE A 24 -16.92 -17.59 -3.05
CA PHE A 24 -15.56 -18.09 -2.94
C PHE A 24 -14.58 -16.92 -2.96
N CYS A 25 -13.77 -16.82 -1.92
CA CYS A 25 -12.82 -15.75 -1.75
C CYS A 25 -11.39 -16.29 -1.58
N VAL A 26 -10.44 -15.60 -2.21
CA VAL A 26 -9.00 -15.85 -2.08
C VAL A 26 -8.38 -14.64 -1.40
N SER A 27 -8.09 -14.75 -0.13
CA SER A 27 -7.42 -13.68 0.66
C SER A 27 -5.91 -13.90 0.64
N MET A 28 -5.18 -12.90 0.20
CA MET A 28 -3.70 -12.92 0.17
C MET A 28 -3.16 -11.92 1.19
N ASN A 29 -2.15 -12.36 1.96
CA ASN A 29 -1.48 -11.49 2.92
C ASN A 29 -0.01 -11.91 3.08
N GLY A 30 0.76 -11.19 3.90
CA GLY A 30 2.17 -11.48 4.14
C GLY A 30 2.79 -10.53 5.15
N LEU A 31 4.05 -10.77 5.47
CA LEU A 31 4.79 -10.01 6.48
C LEU A 31 5.52 -8.78 5.95
N SER A 32 5.50 -8.58 4.63
CA SER A 32 6.31 -7.56 3.95
C SER A 32 6.07 -6.13 4.46
N LYS A 33 4.84 -5.78 4.80
CA LYS A 33 4.45 -4.41 5.17
C LYS A 33 4.23 -4.25 6.67
N SER A 34 3.33 -5.02 7.25
CA SER A 34 3.01 -4.96 8.68
C SER A 34 4.24 -5.24 9.57
N HIS A 35 5.10 -6.17 9.19
CA HIS A 35 6.31 -6.54 9.94
C HIS A 35 7.61 -5.96 9.35
N ARG A 36 7.54 -5.22 8.23
CA ARG A 36 8.70 -4.55 7.56
C ARG A 36 9.80 -5.50 7.13
N ILE A 37 9.46 -6.77 6.89
CA ILE A 37 10.41 -7.82 6.47
C ILE A 37 10.15 -8.25 5.02
N ALA A 38 10.00 -7.28 4.13
CA ALA A 38 9.77 -7.53 2.71
C ALA A 38 10.84 -8.42 2.07
N GLY A 39 12.09 -8.37 2.57
CA GLY A 39 13.20 -9.21 2.12
C GLY A 39 13.05 -10.70 2.44
N PHE A 40 12.22 -11.08 3.40
CA PHE A 40 11.96 -12.48 3.75
C PHE A 40 11.14 -13.21 2.67
N ARG A 41 10.47 -12.48 1.79
CA ARG A 41 9.68 -13.03 0.67
C ARG A 41 8.67 -14.09 1.12
N VAL A 42 7.93 -13.84 2.21
CA VAL A 42 6.92 -14.74 2.75
C VAL A 42 5.54 -14.11 2.75
N GLY A 43 4.56 -14.90 2.35
CA GLY A 43 3.13 -14.57 2.36
C GLY A 43 2.32 -15.85 2.33
N TRP A 44 1.03 -15.70 2.46
CA TRP A 44 0.07 -16.81 2.48
C TRP A 44 -1.19 -16.45 1.72
N MET A 45 -1.93 -17.50 1.40
CA MET A 45 -3.22 -17.44 0.75
C MET A 45 -4.22 -18.24 1.59
N VAL A 46 -5.40 -17.67 1.83
CA VAL A 46 -6.50 -18.33 2.53
C VAL A 46 -7.68 -18.45 1.59
N LEU A 47 -8.21 -19.66 1.44
CA LEU A 47 -9.39 -19.95 0.62
C LEU A 47 -10.61 -20.09 1.53
N SER A 48 -11.59 -19.21 1.38
CA SER A 48 -12.82 -19.18 2.15
C SER A 48 -14.08 -19.19 1.30
N GLY A 49 -15.25 -19.40 1.91
CA GLY A 49 -16.53 -19.50 1.22
C GLY A 49 -16.77 -20.85 0.54
N PRO A 50 -17.84 -20.98 -0.27
CA PRO A 50 -18.24 -22.20 -0.94
C PRO A 50 -17.21 -22.67 -1.98
N LYS A 51 -16.74 -23.90 -1.85
CA LYS A 51 -15.66 -24.46 -2.71
C LYS A 51 -16.14 -25.41 -3.80
N HIS A 52 -17.44 -25.74 -3.83
CA HIS A 52 -17.94 -26.81 -4.68
C HIS A 52 -17.87 -26.48 -6.19
N HIS A 53 -17.96 -25.21 -6.58
CA HIS A 53 -17.86 -24.81 -7.99
C HIS A 53 -16.41 -24.54 -8.45
N VAL A 54 -15.44 -24.48 -7.53
CA VAL A 54 -14.06 -24.06 -7.83
C VAL A 54 -13.03 -25.14 -7.57
N LYS A 55 -13.45 -26.40 -7.56
CA LYS A 55 -12.56 -27.55 -7.31
C LYS A 55 -11.36 -27.58 -8.25
N GLY A 56 -11.59 -27.38 -9.55
CA GLY A 56 -10.51 -27.34 -10.55
C GLY A 56 -9.53 -26.18 -10.34
N TYR A 57 -10.02 -25.02 -9.89
CA TYR A 57 -9.15 -23.89 -9.53
C TYR A 57 -8.26 -24.24 -8.32
N ILE A 58 -8.83 -24.85 -7.27
CA ILE A 58 -8.09 -25.28 -6.08
C ILE A 58 -7.06 -26.36 -6.45
N GLU A 59 -7.42 -27.30 -7.31
CA GLU A 59 -6.49 -28.31 -7.81
C GLU A 59 -5.33 -27.66 -8.58
N GLY A 60 -5.62 -26.69 -9.45
CA GLY A 60 -4.61 -25.92 -10.17
C GLY A 60 -3.65 -25.18 -9.22
N LEU A 61 -4.14 -24.57 -8.14
CA LEU A 61 -3.31 -23.97 -7.12
C LEU A 61 -2.38 -24.97 -6.43
N ASN A 62 -2.91 -26.16 -6.10
CA ASN A 62 -2.11 -27.24 -5.50
C ASN A 62 -1.03 -27.75 -6.48
N MET A 63 -1.37 -27.87 -7.74
CA MET A 63 -0.40 -28.25 -8.79
C MET A 63 0.72 -27.23 -8.91
N LEU A 64 0.39 -25.94 -8.97
CA LEU A 64 1.39 -24.85 -9.02
C LEU A 64 2.27 -24.84 -7.76
N SER A 65 1.68 -25.06 -6.58
CA SER A 65 2.42 -25.18 -5.33
C SER A 65 3.40 -26.35 -5.37
N ASN A 66 2.97 -27.51 -5.85
CA ASN A 66 3.82 -28.69 -6.01
C ASN A 66 4.96 -28.47 -7.01
N MET A 67 4.69 -27.77 -8.11
CA MET A 67 5.72 -27.40 -9.10
C MET A 67 6.76 -26.44 -8.53
N ARG A 68 6.33 -25.51 -7.66
CA ARG A 68 7.19 -24.54 -6.99
C ARG A 68 8.07 -25.21 -5.91
N LEU A 69 7.60 -26.32 -5.32
CA LEU A 69 8.22 -27.05 -4.20
C LEU A 69 8.31 -26.17 -2.93
N CYS A 70 9.49 -26.14 -2.30
CA CYS A 70 9.68 -25.44 -1.03
C CYS A 70 9.78 -23.93 -1.24
N SER A 71 8.99 -23.17 -0.52
CA SER A 71 9.22 -21.75 -0.29
C SER A 71 10.36 -21.55 0.73
N ASN A 72 10.77 -20.30 0.98
CA ASN A 72 11.80 -20.00 1.95
C ASN A 72 11.42 -20.52 3.35
N VAL A 73 12.01 -21.63 3.76
CA VAL A 73 11.69 -22.33 5.01
C VAL A 73 12.00 -21.49 6.24
N LEU A 74 13.12 -20.75 6.25
CA LEU A 74 13.47 -19.88 7.38
C LEU A 74 12.43 -18.77 7.56
N ALA A 75 11.96 -18.18 6.45
CA ALA A 75 10.92 -17.17 6.49
C ALA A 75 9.56 -17.73 6.96
N GLN A 76 9.25 -18.97 6.60
CA GLN A 76 8.02 -19.63 7.07
C GLN A 76 8.03 -19.85 8.61
N GLN A 77 9.19 -20.16 9.19
CA GLN A 77 9.31 -20.38 10.65
C GLN A 77 8.99 -19.13 11.47
N VAL A 78 9.18 -17.92 10.92
CA VAL A 78 8.88 -16.68 11.64
C VAL A 78 7.42 -16.26 11.55
N VAL A 79 6.61 -16.85 10.66
CA VAL A 79 5.21 -16.43 10.44
C VAL A 79 4.39 -16.52 11.72
N GLN A 80 4.42 -17.65 12.40
CA GLN A 80 3.64 -17.85 13.62
C GLN A 80 4.06 -16.89 14.74
N THR A 81 5.35 -16.71 14.93
CA THR A 81 5.91 -15.79 15.93
C THR A 81 5.54 -14.35 15.59
N SER A 82 5.63 -13.97 14.32
CA SER A 82 5.26 -12.62 13.86
C SER A 82 3.77 -12.33 14.07
N LEU A 83 2.90 -13.28 13.77
CA LEU A 83 1.46 -13.07 13.90
C LEU A 83 0.96 -13.11 15.35
N GLY A 84 1.57 -13.94 16.19
CA GLY A 84 1.18 -14.11 17.59
C GLY A 84 1.97 -13.24 18.58
N GLY A 85 3.06 -12.62 18.13
CA GLY A 85 3.93 -11.81 18.98
C GLY A 85 3.52 -10.34 19.07
N HIS A 86 4.42 -9.53 19.61
CA HIS A 86 4.26 -8.08 19.70
C HIS A 86 4.14 -7.43 18.32
N GLN A 87 3.13 -6.60 18.13
CA GLN A 87 2.84 -5.92 16.86
C GLN A 87 3.47 -4.51 16.84
N SER A 88 4.76 -4.45 16.66
CA SER A 88 5.53 -3.17 16.68
C SER A 88 5.11 -2.17 15.59
N VAL A 89 4.29 -2.56 14.63
CA VAL A 89 3.71 -1.65 13.65
C VAL A 89 2.71 -0.68 14.29
N ASP A 90 2.02 -1.10 15.35
CA ASP A 90 0.99 -0.30 16.02
C ASP A 90 1.58 0.99 16.58
N GLU A 91 2.78 0.93 17.17
CA GLU A 91 3.50 2.11 17.69
C GLU A 91 3.82 3.16 16.61
N LEU A 92 3.97 2.73 15.37
CA LEU A 92 4.26 3.62 14.23
C LEU A 92 3.01 4.33 13.68
N LEU A 93 1.82 3.81 14.00
CA LEU A 93 0.54 4.24 13.44
C LEU A 93 -0.30 5.08 14.42
N LEU A 94 0.13 5.18 15.68
CA LEU A 94 -0.49 6.02 16.69
C LEU A 94 0.09 7.45 16.66
N PRO A 95 -0.61 8.45 17.24
CA PRO A 95 -0.08 9.79 17.42
C PRO A 95 1.32 9.79 18.07
N GLY A 96 2.26 10.50 17.47
CA GLY A 96 3.68 10.45 17.82
C GLY A 96 4.48 9.34 17.14
N GLY A 97 3.81 8.38 16.50
CA GLY A 97 4.46 7.34 15.72
C GLY A 97 4.94 7.84 14.36
N ARG A 98 6.06 7.32 13.91
CA ARG A 98 6.75 7.81 12.71
C ARG A 98 5.85 7.87 11.46
N ILE A 99 5.12 6.81 11.15
CA ILE A 99 4.28 6.74 9.94
C ILE A 99 3.09 7.69 10.07
N TYR A 100 2.52 7.79 11.28
CA TYR A 100 1.43 8.71 11.57
C TYR A 100 1.84 10.16 11.31
N GLU A 101 3.00 10.58 11.82
CA GLU A 101 3.51 11.94 11.66
C GLU A 101 3.88 12.23 10.19
N GLN A 102 4.52 11.31 9.49
CA GLN A 102 4.85 11.43 8.07
C GLN A 102 3.59 11.58 7.21
N ARG A 103 2.53 10.79 7.47
CA ARG A 103 1.24 10.92 6.80
C ARG A 103 0.61 12.29 7.02
N ASN A 104 0.58 12.76 8.27
CA ASN A 104 -0.02 14.06 8.60
C ASN A 104 0.76 15.20 7.95
N PHE A 105 2.08 15.14 8.02
CA PHE A 105 2.95 16.14 7.39
C PHE A 105 2.66 16.25 5.88
N ILE A 106 2.75 15.15 5.14
CA ILE A 106 2.59 15.20 3.68
C ILE A 106 1.15 15.56 3.27
N TYR A 107 0.15 15.13 4.04
CA TYR A 107 -1.23 15.53 3.80
C TYR A 107 -1.41 17.05 3.92
N ASN A 108 -0.91 17.66 4.99
CA ASN A 108 -0.99 19.11 5.20
C ASN A 108 -0.19 19.85 4.12
N ALA A 109 1.03 19.41 3.84
CA ALA A 109 1.87 20.00 2.80
C ALA A 109 1.18 20.05 1.43
N ILE A 110 0.46 18.99 1.04
CA ILE A 110 -0.30 18.96 -0.22
C ILE A 110 -1.47 19.95 -0.18
N GLN A 111 -2.15 20.10 0.97
CA GLN A 111 -3.28 21.06 1.08
C GLN A 111 -2.80 22.50 1.00
N ASP A 112 -1.56 22.79 1.36
CA ASP A 112 -0.98 24.13 1.32
C ASP A 112 -0.52 24.53 -0.10
N ILE A 113 -0.44 23.58 -1.04
CA ILE A 113 -0.06 23.86 -2.44
C ILE A 113 -1.32 24.21 -3.24
N PRO A 114 -1.44 25.44 -3.79
CA PRO A 114 -2.58 25.80 -4.62
C PRO A 114 -2.75 24.86 -5.82
N GLY A 115 -3.96 24.40 -6.03
CA GLY A 115 -4.28 23.49 -7.15
C GLY A 115 -3.94 22.02 -6.89
N LEU A 116 -3.44 21.67 -5.71
CA LEU A 116 -3.36 20.30 -5.27
C LEU A 116 -4.43 20.00 -4.21
N SER A 117 -4.91 18.77 -4.21
CA SER A 117 -5.81 18.26 -3.19
C SER A 117 -5.59 16.76 -2.99
N ALA A 118 -5.91 16.25 -1.82
CA ALA A 118 -5.81 14.81 -1.56
C ALA A 118 -6.81 14.37 -0.51
N VAL A 119 -7.23 13.12 -0.58
CA VAL A 119 -7.93 12.46 0.52
C VAL A 119 -6.91 12.01 1.56
N LYS A 120 -7.14 12.33 2.83
CA LYS A 120 -6.24 11.90 3.92
C LYS A 120 -6.22 10.38 4.01
N PRO A 121 -5.06 9.73 3.88
CA PRO A 121 -4.96 8.28 3.96
C PRO A 121 -5.37 7.76 5.34
N LYS A 122 -6.25 6.76 5.38
CA LYS A 122 -6.66 6.05 6.59
C LYS A 122 -5.81 4.82 6.87
N ALA A 123 -5.06 4.37 5.89
CA ALA A 123 -4.22 3.18 5.96
C ALA A 123 -3.07 3.22 4.95
N GLY A 124 -2.12 2.31 5.09
CA GLY A 124 -1.03 2.12 4.16
C GLY A 124 0.08 3.15 4.28
N LEU A 125 0.77 3.40 3.17
CA LEU A 125 2.00 4.20 3.10
C LEU A 125 1.98 5.22 1.96
N TYR A 126 0.81 5.46 1.37
CA TYR A 126 0.66 6.21 0.13
C TYR A 126 -0.40 7.29 0.25
N ILE A 127 -0.15 8.41 -0.41
CA ILE A 127 -1.15 9.44 -0.69
C ILE A 127 -1.24 9.65 -2.20
N PHE A 128 -2.43 9.97 -2.70
CA PHE A 128 -2.75 10.08 -4.11
C PHE A 128 -3.33 11.46 -4.43
N PRO A 129 -2.47 12.48 -4.55
CA PRO A 129 -2.89 13.84 -4.83
C PRO A 129 -3.51 13.98 -6.19
N LYS A 130 -4.51 14.86 -6.25
CA LYS A 130 -5.13 15.35 -7.48
C LYS A 130 -4.59 16.73 -7.82
N ILE A 131 -4.33 16.95 -9.10
CA ILE A 131 -3.90 18.23 -9.69
C ILE A 131 -5.11 18.91 -10.33
N ASP A 132 -5.34 20.18 -10.03
CA ASP A 132 -6.33 20.99 -10.74
C ASP A 132 -5.83 21.35 -12.14
N ARG A 133 -6.44 20.73 -13.15
CA ARG A 133 -6.09 20.94 -14.56
C ARG A 133 -6.44 22.35 -15.09
N ASN A 134 -7.23 23.12 -14.36
CA ASN A 134 -7.47 24.52 -14.71
C ASN A 134 -6.30 25.42 -14.33
N MET A 135 -5.55 25.03 -13.28
CA MET A 135 -4.34 25.75 -12.85
C MET A 135 -3.08 25.21 -13.53
N TYR A 136 -2.98 23.89 -13.69
CA TYR A 136 -1.80 23.22 -14.25
C TYR A 136 -2.16 22.45 -15.51
N ARG A 137 -1.53 22.79 -16.63
CA ARG A 137 -1.72 22.07 -17.90
C ARG A 137 -0.87 20.81 -17.91
N ILE A 138 -1.48 19.69 -17.54
CA ILE A 138 -0.85 18.37 -17.58
C ILE A 138 -1.70 17.49 -18.50
N ASP A 139 -1.18 17.23 -19.70
CA ASP A 139 -1.82 16.38 -20.68
C ASP A 139 -1.29 14.93 -20.59
N ASP A 140 -0.11 14.77 -20.04
CA ASP A 140 0.58 13.49 -19.86
C ASP A 140 1.22 13.42 -18.46
N ASP A 141 0.62 12.62 -17.58
CA ASP A 141 1.08 12.47 -16.19
C ASP A 141 2.38 11.64 -16.08
N GLU A 142 2.65 10.73 -17.04
CA GLU A 142 3.93 10.02 -17.09
C GLU A 142 5.06 10.99 -17.45
N GLN A 143 4.86 11.82 -18.45
CA GLN A 143 5.84 12.82 -18.83
C GLN A 143 6.05 13.88 -17.73
N PHE A 144 4.98 14.22 -17.00
CA PHE A 144 5.06 15.11 -15.83
C PHE A 144 5.98 14.52 -14.77
N VAL A 145 5.73 13.28 -14.28
CA VAL A 145 6.55 12.68 -13.23
C VAL A 145 7.99 12.40 -13.71
N LEU A 146 8.19 12.11 -14.98
CA LEU A 146 9.53 11.93 -15.56
C LEU A 146 10.32 13.26 -15.60
N ASN A 147 9.67 14.36 -15.96
CA ASN A 147 10.30 15.67 -15.92
C ASN A 147 10.62 16.09 -14.47
N PHE A 148 9.70 15.87 -13.56
CA PHE A 148 9.90 16.13 -12.13
C PHE A 148 11.09 15.34 -11.58
N LEU A 149 11.20 14.05 -11.92
CA LEU A 149 12.36 13.24 -11.56
C LEU A 149 13.68 13.80 -12.12
N LYS A 150 13.68 14.26 -13.39
CA LYS A 150 14.88 14.79 -14.02
C LYS A 150 15.33 16.12 -13.41
N GLN A 151 14.38 16.98 -13.08
CA GLN A 151 14.66 18.33 -12.58
C GLN A 151 14.92 18.33 -11.08
N GLU A 152 14.03 17.72 -10.31
CA GLU A 152 14.00 17.81 -8.86
C GLU A 152 14.63 16.60 -8.15
N LYS A 153 14.96 15.53 -8.90
CA LYS A 153 15.52 14.27 -8.38
C LYS A 153 14.58 13.56 -7.38
N VAL A 154 13.27 13.79 -7.50
CA VAL A 154 12.23 13.16 -6.70
C VAL A 154 11.42 12.21 -7.57
N LEU A 155 11.31 10.96 -7.12
CA LEU A 155 10.55 9.91 -7.82
C LEU A 155 9.10 9.90 -7.34
N LEU A 156 8.19 10.24 -8.23
CA LEU A 156 6.75 10.06 -8.09
C LEU A 156 6.26 8.93 -9.00
N VAL A 157 5.03 8.49 -8.81
CA VAL A 157 4.41 7.52 -9.71
C VAL A 157 3.14 8.14 -10.30
N HIS A 158 3.05 8.18 -11.60
CA HIS A 158 1.90 8.76 -12.32
C HIS A 158 0.60 7.97 -12.09
N GLY A 159 -0.54 8.64 -12.14
CA GLY A 159 -1.85 8.06 -11.84
C GLY A 159 -2.25 6.96 -12.81
N ARG A 160 -2.00 7.17 -14.11
CA ARG A 160 -2.30 6.17 -15.16
C ARG A 160 -1.53 4.85 -14.97
N GLY A 161 -0.40 4.85 -14.26
CA GLY A 161 0.29 3.63 -13.83
C GLY A 161 -0.53 2.75 -12.88
N PHE A 162 -1.60 3.30 -12.28
CA PHE A 162 -2.61 2.59 -11.48
C PHE A 162 -3.95 2.46 -12.20
N ASN A 163 -3.95 2.59 -13.52
CA ASN A 163 -5.14 2.57 -14.35
C ASN A 163 -6.14 3.69 -14.05
N TRP A 164 -5.66 4.81 -13.51
CA TRP A 164 -6.44 6.03 -13.40
C TRP A 164 -6.66 6.63 -14.79
N GLN A 165 -7.87 7.11 -15.08
CA GLN A 165 -8.22 7.46 -16.46
C GLN A 165 -7.72 8.84 -16.90
N GLU A 166 -7.65 9.78 -15.96
CA GLU A 166 -7.27 11.16 -16.23
C GLU A 166 -5.80 11.42 -15.85
N PRO A 167 -5.07 12.29 -16.56
CA PRO A 167 -3.68 12.61 -16.23
C PRO A 167 -3.56 13.67 -15.12
N ASP A 168 -4.35 13.53 -14.06
CA ASP A 168 -4.49 14.51 -13.00
C ASP A 168 -4.14 14.00 -11.61
N HIS A 169 -3.54 12.81 -11.53
CA HIS A 169 -3.14 12.23 -10.24
C HIS A 169 -1.71 11.70 -10.29
N PHE A 170 -1.08 11.69 -9.12
CA PHE A 170 0.19 11.00 -8.90
C PHE A 170 0.24 10.41 -7.49
N ARG A 171 1.10 9.42 -7.28
CA ARG A 171 1.27 8.78 -5.98
C ARG A 171 2.57 9.21 -5.31
N ILE A 172 2.46 9.56 -4.05
CA ILE A 172 3.61 9.76 -3.14
C ILE A 172 3.66 8.63 -2.12
N VAL A 173 4.87 8.14 -1.85
CA VAL A 173 5.17 7.26 -0.71
C VAL A 173 5.70 8.13 0.43
N TYR A 174 5.00 8.19 1.56
CA TYR A 174 5.39 9.02 2.70
C TYR A 174 6.27 8.30 3.73
N LEU A 175 7.18 7.43 3.25
CA LEU A 175 8.15 6.73 4.10
C LEU A 175 9.43 7.54 4.43
N PRO A 176 9.87 8.53 3.65
CA PRO A 176 10.98 9.38 4.06
C PRO A 176 10.69 10.10 5.37
N ARG A 177 11.73 10.50 6.09
CA ARG A 177 11.58 11.26 7.35
C ARG A 177 10.91 12.62 7.09
N VAL A 178 10.32 13.20 8.11
CA VAL A 178 9.62 14.50 7.98
C VAL A 178 10.55 15.59 7.47
N ASP A 179 11.81 15.61 7.92
CA ASP A 179 12.83 16.54 7.45
C ASP A 179 13.17 16.38 5.95
N GLU A 180 13.19 15.15 5.46
CA GLU A 180 13.35 14.83 4.03
C GLU A 180 12.10 15.21 3.23
N LEU A 181 10.91 14.92 3.75
CA LEU A 181 9.64 15.31 3.12
C LEU A 181 9.48 16.83 3.04
N ALA A 182 9.96 17.59 4.04
CA ALA A 182 9.95 19.05 4.00
C ALA A 182 10.81 19.60 2.87
N GLN A 183 12.00 19.04 2.64
CA GLN A 183 12.86 19.42 1.51
C GLN A 183 12.21 19.12 0.14
N ILE A 184 11.36 18.08 0.08
CA ILE A 184 10.63 17.71 -1.15
C ILE A 184 9.45 18.67 -1.40
N GLN A 185 8.82 19.15 -0.34
CA GLN A 185 7.70 20.10 -0.43
C GLN A 185 8.11 21.42 -1.09
N GLU A 186 9.35 21.87 -0.87
CA GLU A 186 9.89 23.11 -1.44
C GLU A 186 10.16 23.04 -2.96
N LYS A 187 10.06 21.85 -3.54
CA LYS A 187 10.31 21.56 -4.95
C LYS A 187 9.03 21.56 -5.79
#